data_860d014555596e5deb1104d58aa05a97
#
_entry.id   860d014555596e5deb1104d58aa05a97
#
_cell.length_a   1.000
_cell.length_b   1.000
_cell.length_c   1.000
_cell.angle_alpha   90.00
_cell.angle_beta   90.00
_cell.angle_gamma   90.00
#
_symmetry.space_group_name_H-M   'P 1'
#
loop_
_entity.id
_entity.type
_entity.pdbx_description
1 polymer ?
#
loop_
_entity_poly.entity_id
_entity_poly.type
_entity_poly.pdbx_seq_one_letter_code
_entity_poly.pdbx_strand_id
1 'polypeptide(L)'
;MKNIVVGILAHVDSGKTTLSEAMLYQTGRIRKLGRVDHQDTYLDTDSQEKDRGITIFSKQAELTYGDMHIALLDTPGHVDFGTEMERTLQVLDYAVLVINGMDGVQSHTETLWKLLERYEIPVFIFVNKMDMTGYDREYLMDNIRHRLSDGCVDFLCEDAGEHIAMCDENMLERFLETGENREDDIAKAVADRKLFPCYFGSALKNDGVAELLDGMNRYVTEPRRTDEFGARVFKIGRDDKGERLTYMKITGGTLRLKDVLTLTGRQGEETLEKVNQIRVYSGAKYDMVDHVTAGCVCAVPGLVNTYGRQGIGACPDGELPSLEPVLSYKVMYPTDVDAVTMVSKLRQLEEEDPLLQVQWNEAAGEIYIKVMGQVQLEVVAQMVRDRFGIAITYGQGRITYKETIAAPVMGVGHFEPLRHYAEVHLLLEPMENGSGMCFDSICSEDVLDKNWQRLILTHLQEREFRGVLTG
;
A
#
# COMPACT_ATOMS: atom_id res chain seq x y z
N MET A 1 -10.00 -10.53 -22.46
CA MET A 1 -10.37 -10.45 -21.03
C MET A 1 -9.32 -9.59 -20.37
N LYS A 2 -9.72 -8.49 -19.76
CA LYS A 2 -8.82 -7.51 -19.12
C LYS A 2 -8.45 -8.04 -17.73
N ASN A 3 -7.16 -8.18 -17.42
CA ASN A 3 -6.71 -8.53 -16.06
C ASN A 3 -6.40 -7.24 -15.31
N ILE A 4 -7.11 -6.97 -14.22
CA ILE A 4 -7.06 -5.68 -13.52
C ILE A 4 -6.94 -5.92 -12.01
N VAL A 5 -6.07 -5.16 -11.35
CA VAL A 5 -5.98 -5.13 -9.89
C VAL A 5 -6.73 -3.92 -9.37
N VAL A 6 -7.76 -4.15 -8.58
CA VAL A 6 -8.63 -3.09 -8.03
C VAL A 6 -8.54 -3.08 -6.51
N GLY A 7 -8.20 -1.93 -5.94
CA GLY A 7 -8.21 -1.72 -4.49
C GLY A 7 -9.51 -1.10 -4.01
N ILE A 8 -10.05 -1.59 -2.90
CA ILE A 8 -11.15 -0.93 -2.21
C ILE A 8 -10.60 -0.15 -1.03
N LEU A 9 -10.81 1.16 -1.04
CA LEU A 9 -10.33 2.09 -0.02
C LEU A 9 -11.50 2.83 0.63
N ALA A 10 -11.40 3.06 1.92
CA ALA A 10 -12.45 3.77 2.64
C ALA A 10 -11.94 4.30 3.98
N HIS A 11 -12.60 5.33 4.50
CA HIS A 11 -12.55 5.61 5.92
C HIS A 11 -13.20 4.48 6.73
N VAL A 12 -12.81 4.34 8.00
CA VAL A 12 -13.40 3.35 8.93
C VAL A 12 -14.93 3.46 8.90
N ASP A 13 -15.61 2.33 8.98
CA ASP A 13 -17.08 2.21 8.98
C ASP A 13 -17.81 2.72 7.73
N SER A 14 -17.13 3.07 6.64
CA SER A 14 -17.79 3.43 5.37
C SER A 14 -18.41 2.23 4.64
N GLY A 15 -18.14 1.00 5.08
CA GLY A 15 -18.68 -0.23 4.51
C GLY A 15 -17.84 -0.82 3.39
N LYS A 16 -16.53 -0.66 3.44
CA LYS A 16 -15.54 -1.19 2.51
C LYS A 16 -15.67 -2.71 2.31
N THR A 17 -15.54 -3.49 3.38
CA THR A 17 -15.67 -4.96 3.32
C THR A 17 -17.08 -5.38 2.88
N THR A 18 -18.11 -4.63 3.26
CA THR A 18 -19.48 -4.89 2.80
C THR A 18 -19.63 -4.70 1.29
N LEU A 19 -18.98 -3.68 0.70
CA LEU A 19 -18.96 -3.49 -0.75
C LEU A 19 -18.18 -4.61 -1.44
N SER A 20 -17.01 -4.98 -0.91
CA SER A 20 -16.22 -6.10 -1.43
C SER A 20 -17.03 -7.40 -1.45
N GLU A 21 -17.75 -7.71 -0.38
CA GLU A 21 -18.68 -8.87 -0.29
C GLU A 21 -19.83 -8.76 -1.30
N ALA A 22 -20.43 -7.56 -1.47
CA ALA A 22 -21.49 -7.33 -2.43
C ALA A 22 -21.02 -7.52 -3.88
N MET A 23 -19.81 -7.06 -4.23
CA MET A 23 -19.21 -7.31 -5.54
C MET A 23 -18.97 -8.81 -5.79
N LEU A 24 -18.47 -9.55 -4.79
CA LEU A 24 -18.28 -10.99 -4.86
C LEU A 24 -19.62 -11.75 -5.00
N TYR A 25 -20.65 -11.28 -4.33
CA TYR A 25 -22.01 -11.85 -4.43
C TYR A 25 -22.63 -11.58 -5.80
N GLN A 26 -22.56 -10.34 -6.29
CA GLN A 26 -23.10 -9.93 -7.59
C GLN A 26 -22.44 -10.67 -8.76
N THR A 27 -21.14 -10.99 -8.63
CA THR A 27 -20.42 -11.78 -9.65
C THR A 27 -20.57 -13.30 -9.48
N GLY A 28 -21.35 -13.75 -8.48
CA GLY A 28 -21.60 -15.18 -8.23
C GLY A 28 -20.41 -15.94 -7.63
N ARG A 29 -19.35 -15.23 -7.22
CA ARG A 29 -18.18 -15.85 -6.56
C ARG A 29 -18.55 -16.43 -5.20
N ILE A 30 -19.44 -15.76 -4.48
CA ILE A 30 -20.04 -16.25 -3.24
C ILE A 30 -21.57 -16.40 -3.41
N ARG A 31 -22.15 -17.38 -2.72
CA ARG A 31 -23.58 -17.69 -2.83
C ARG A 31 -24.45 -16.94 -1.83
N LYS A 32 -23.87 -16.39 -0.78
CA LYS A 32 -24.52 -15.65 0.29
C LYS A 32 -23.70 -14.39 0.56
N LEU A 33 -24.38 -13.27 0.68
CA LEU A 33 -23.76 -12.02 1.09
C LEU A 33 -23.30 -12.14 2.54
N GLY A 34 -21.96 -12.07 2.76
CA GLY A 34 -21.37 -12.06 4.09
C GLY A 34 -21.65 -10.74 4.81
N ARG A 35 -21.72 -10.76 6.14
CA ARG A 35 -21.97 -9.58 6.97
C ARG A 35 -20.91 -9.45 8.04
N VAL A 36 -20.32 -8.28 8.14
CA VAL A 36 -19.32 -7.97 9.18
C VAL A 36 -19.92 -8.16 10.58
N ASP A 37 -21.16 -7.70 10.80
CA ASP A 37 -21.87 -7.83 12.09
C ASP A 37 -22.09 -9.30 12.53
N HIS A 38 -22.14 -10.20 11.56
CA HIS A 38 -22.35 -11.65 11.81
C HIS A 38 -21.04 -12.44 11.79
N GLN A 39 -19.90 -11.78 11.55
CA GLN A 39 -18.56 -12.39 11.44
C GLN A 39 -18.48 -13.51 10.39
N ASP A 40 -19.36 -13.47 9.35
CA ASP A 40 -19.48 -14.49 8.31
C ASP A 40 -19.00 -13.99 6.93
N THR A 41 -18.19 -12.93 6.89
CA THR A 41 -17.57 -12.38 5.68
C THR A 41 -16.59 -13.38 5.06
N TYR A 42 -16.51 -13.38 3.73
CA TYR A 42 -15.60 -14.21 2.96
C TYR A 42 -14.15 -13.71 3.07
N LEU A 43 -13.96 -12.39 3.17
CA LEU A 43 -12.66 -11.75 3.17
C LEU A 43 -12.03 -11.67 4.56
N ASP A 44 -12.78 -11.32 5.61
CA ASP A 44 -12.24 -11.23 6.97
C ASP A 44 -12.03 -12.64 7.54
N THR A 45 -10.84 -13.17 7.34
CA THR A 45 -10.48 -14.54 7.74
C THR A 45 -9.76 -14.59 9.08
N ASP A 46 -9.12 -13.49 9.51
CA ASP A 46 -8.40 -13.37 10.75
C ASP A 46 -9.34 -13.16 11.95
N SER A 47 -9.05 -13.80 13.09
CA SER A 47 -9.86 -13.68 14.30
C SER A 47 -9.86 -12.27 14.87
N GLN A 48 -8.72 -11.57 14.83
CA GLN A 48 -8.60 -10.21 15.33
C GLN A 48 -9.42 -9.20 14.49
N GLU A 49 -9.51 -9.42 13.16
CA GLU A 49 -10.36 -8.61 12.28
C GLU A 49 -11.84 -8.81 12.59
N LYS A 50 -12.25 -10.07 12.79
CA LYS A 50 -13.63 -10.42 13.15
C LYS A 50 -14.05 -9.85 14.50
N ASP A 51 -13.19 -9.95 15.50
CA ASP A 51 -13.48 -9.49 16.87
C ASP A 51 -13.56 -7.96 16.94
N ARG A 52 -12.80 -7.26 16.11
CA ARG A 52 -12.74 -5.79 16.10
C ARG A 52 -13.65 -5.16 15.04
N GLY A 53 -14.11 -5.93 14.05
CA GLY A 53 -14.88 -5.43 12.91
C GLY A 53 -14.10 -4.51 11.97
N ILE A 54 -12.76 -4.61 11.95
CA ILE A 54 -11.88 -3.79 11.09
C ILE A 54 -10.95 -4.68 10.28
N THR A 55 -10.66 -4.30 9.05
CA THR A 55 -9.63 -4.94 8.23
C THR A 55 -8.25 -4.45 8.67
N ILE A 56 -7.36 -5.37 9.01
CA ILE A 56 -5.98 -5.12 9.47
C ILE A 56 -4.99 -5.41 8.34
N PHE A 57 -5.19 -6.52 7.64
CA PHE A 57 -4.33 -6.97 6.55
C PHE A 57 -5.03 -6.86 5.21
N SER A 58 -4.28 -6.49 4.18
CA SER A 58 -4.81 -6.51 2.81
C SER A 58 -5.20 -7.92 2.41
N LYS A 59 -6.42 -8.12 1.97
CA LYS A 59 -7.00 -9.40 1.53
C LYS A 59 -7.21 -9.38 0.02
N GLN A 60 -7.08 -10.54 -0.59
CA GLN A 60 -7.30 -10.73 -2.02
C GLN A 60 -8.53 -11.60 -2.27
N ALA A 61 -9.30 -11.23 -3.27
CA ALA A 61 -10.31 -12.09 -3.88
C ALA A 61 -10.30 -11.96 -5.40
N GLU A 62 -10.60 -13.05 -6.08
CA GLU A 62 -10.73 -13.08 -7.53
C GLU A 62 -12.19 -13.05 -7.93
N LEU A 63 -12.55 -12.18 -8.86
CA LEU A 63 -13.90 -12.12 -9.44
C LEU A 63 -13.84 -11.85 -10.95
N THR A 64 -14.88 -12.23 -11.65
CA THR A 64 -15.01 -11.99 -13.09
C THR A 64 -16.33 -11.30 -13.37
N TYR A 65 -16.31 -10.22 -14.12
CA TYR A 65 -17.50 -9.50 -14.55
C TYR A 65 -17.34 -8.99 -15.98
N GLY A 66 -18.27 -9.36 -16.86
CA GLY A 66 -18.17 -9.02 -18.28
C GLY A 66 -16.88 -9.54 -18.92
N ASP A 67 -16.06 -8.65 -19.43
CA ASP A 67 -14.77 -8.96 -20.03
C ASP A 67 -13.57 -8.70 -19.08
N MET A 68 -13.85 -8.41 -17.80
CA MET A 68 -12.83 -8.17 -16.78
C MET A 68 -12.61 -9.39 -15.88
N HIS A 69 -11.35 -9.68 -15.62
CA HIS A 69 -10.90 -10.51 -14.51
C HIS A 69 -10.23 -9.58 -13.48
N ILE A 70 -10.82 -9.49 -12.30
CA ILE A 70 -10.42 -8.53 -11.27
C ILE A 70 -9.79 -9.28 -10.09
N ALA A 71 -8.53 -8.93 -9.78
CA ALA A 71 -7.94 -9.21 -8.49
C ALA A 71 -8.33 -8.06 -7.54
N LEU A 72 -9.34 -8.32 -6.70
CA LEU A 72 -9.84 -7.37 -5.73
C LEU A 72 -8.96 -7.39 -4.49
N LEU A 73 -8.40 -6.23 -4.11
CA LEU A 73 -7.61 -6.07 -2.89
C LEU A 73 -8.40 -5.22 -1.89
N ASP A 74 -8.88 -5.87 -0.82
CA ASP A 74 -9.52 -5.20 0.31
C ASP A 74 -8.42 -4.67 1.24
N THR A 75 -8.31 -3.34 1.37
CA THR A 75 -7.22 -2.70 2.11
C THR A 75 -7.65 -2.29 3.53
N PRO A 76 -6.74 -2.15 4.51
CA PRO A 76 -7.09 -1.60 5.80
C PRO A 76 -7.71 -0.20 5.70
N GLY A 77 -8.78 0.04 6.45
CA GLY A 77 -9.44 1.36 6.51
C GLY A 77 -9.01 2.21 7.71
N HIS A 78 -8.30 1.64 8.68
CA HIS A 78 -7.86 2.33 9.90
C HIS A 78 -6.50 3.00 9.71
N VAL A 79 -6.34 4.22 10.21
CA VAL A 79 -5.12 5.02 10.05
C VAL A 79 -3.86 4.34 10.60
N ASP A 80 -3.97 3.52 11.65
CA ASP A 80 -2.85 2.77 12.23
C ASP A 80 -2.26 1.74 11.25
N PHE A 81 -3.00 1.34 10.22
CA PHE A 81 -2.57 0.41 9.17
C PHE A 81 -2.37 1.09 7.81
N GLY A 82 -2.25 2.43 7.81
CA GLY A 82 -2.04 3.21 6.61
C GLY A 82 -0.82 2.78 5.80
N THR A 83 0.21 2.28 6.46
CA THR A 83 1.43 1.78 5.80
C THR A 83 1.21 0.48 5.02
N GLU A 84 0.37 -0.43 5.49
CA GLU A 84 -0.05 -1.63 4.76
C GLU A 84 -0.89 -1.25 3.54
N MET A 85 -1.80 -0.30 3.72
CA MET A 85 -2.61 0.25 2.64
C MET A 85 -1.72 0.91 1.57
N GLU A 86 -0.76 1.78 1.95
CA GLU A 86 0.10 2.48 1.00
C GLU A 86 0.99 1.52 0.19
N ARG A 87 1.47 0.42 0.78
CA ARG A 87 2.18 -0.64 0.04
C ARG A 87 1.29 -1.29 -1.02
N THR A 88 0.01 -1.49 -0.70
CA THR A 88 -0.95 -2.08 -1.62
C THR A 88 -1.27 -1.14 -2.79
N LEU A 89 -1.28 0.20 -2.58
CA LEU A 89 -1.51 1.17 -3.65
C LEU A 89 -0.56 0.98 -4.83
N GLN A 90 0.70 0.64 -4.59
CA GLN A 90 1.72 0.52 -5.64
C GLN A 90 1.49 -0.63 -6.63
N VAL A 91 0.51 -1.48 -6.38
CA VAL A 91 0.15 -2.59 -7.27
C VAL A 91 -1.27 -2.48 -7.84
N LEU A 92 -1.99 -1.41 -7.53
CA LEU A 92 -3.32 -1.19 -8.08
C LEU A 92 -3.25 -0.69 -9.53
N ASP A 93 -4.22 -1.08 -10.33
CA ASP A 93 -4.51 -0.47 -11.63
C ASP A 93 -5.62 0.56 -11.49
N TYR A 94 -6.58 0.31 -10.63
CA TYR A 94 -7.71 1.18 -10.30
C TYR A 94 -8.06 1.08 -8.82
N ALA A 95 -8.75 2.07 -8.33
CA ALA A 95 -9.29 2.08 -6.97
C ALA A 95 -10.80 2.36 -6.96
N VAL A 96 -11.50 1.77 -5.99
CA VAL A 96 -12.86 2.17 -5.62
C VAL A 96 -12.77 2.83 -4.26
N LEU A 97 -13.04 4.14 -4.22
CA LEU A 97 -13.09 4.93 -2.99
C LEU A 97 -14.51 4.93 -2.44
N VAL A 98 -14.71 4.32 -1.27
CA VAL A 98 -16.02 4.21 -0.63
C VAL A 98 -16.22 5.36 0.34
N ILE A 99 -17.27 6.14 0.13
CA ILE A 99 -17.66 7.27 0.97
C ILE A 99 -18.96 6.92 1.70
N ASN A 100 -19.02 7.20 3.00
CA ASN A 100 -20.26 7.03 3.76
C ASN A 100 -21.24 8.18 3.45
N GLY A 101 -22.40 7.89 2.89
CA GLY A 101 -23.42 8.87 2.56
C GLY A 101 -24.01 9.62 3.77
N MET A 102 -23.84 9.09 4.99
CA MET A 102 -24.26 9.79 6.21
C MET A 102 -23.30 10.90 6.62
N ASP A 103 -21.99 10.75 6.34
CA ASP A 103 -20.94 11.64 6.83
C ASP A 103 -20.31 12.46 5.71
N GLY A 104 -20.49 12.04 4.45
CA GLY A 104 -19.80 12.64 3.31
C GLY A 104 -18.29 12.40 3.34
N VAL A 105 -17.52 13.31 2.73
CA VAL A 105 -16.06 13.22 2.68
C VAL A 105 -15.48 13.57 4.06
N GLN A 106 -14.71 12.66 4.64
CA GLN A 106 -14.03 12.83 5.92
C GLN A 106 -12.54 13.10 5.74
N SER A 107 -11.83 13.55 6.80
CA SER A 107 -10.40 13.90 6.72
C SER A 107 -9.52 12.75 6.26
N HIS A 108 -9.83 11.52 6.67
CA HIS A 108 -9.07 10.35 6.20
C HIS A 108 -9.36 10.05 4.72
N THR A 109 -10.57 10.29 4.23
CA THR A 109 -10.91 10.19 2.81
C THR A 109 -10.06 11.14 1.96
N GLU A 110 -9.82 12.37 2.44
CA GLU A 110 -8.93 13.33 1.78
C GLU A 110 -7.46 12.85 1.78
N THR A 111 -7.02 12.20 2.86
CA THR A 111 -5.68 11.60 2.91
C THR A 111 -5.55 10.48 1.88
N LEU A 112 -6.55 9.59 1.78
CA LEU A 112 -6.60 8.54 0.77
C LEU A 112 -6.60 9.11 -0.64
N TRP A 113 -7.37 10.19 -0.87
CA TRP A 113 -7.42 10.88 -2.15
C TRP A 113 -6.06 11.40 -2.60
N LYS A 114 -5.32 12.09 -1.70
CA LYS A 114 -3.96 12.58 -1.97
C LYS A 114 -2.97 11.45 -2.25
N LEU A 115 -3.10 10.30 -1.57
CA LEU A 115 -2.27 9.14 -1.85
C LEU A 115 -2.61 8.54 -3.23
N LEU A 116 -3.88 8.43 -3.59
CA LEU A 116 -4.32 7.97 -4.91
C LEU A 116 -3.86 8.92 -6.03
N GLU A 117 -3.80 10.22 -5.75
CA GLU A 117 -3.24 11.21 -6.66
C GLU A 117 -1.73 11.05 -6.82
N ARG A 118 -0.99 10.92 -5.71
CA ARG A 118 0.46 10.72 -5.71
C ARG A 118 0.89 9.48 -6.53
N TYR A 119 0.14 8.38 -6.40
CA TYR A 119 0.40 7.14 -7.13
C TYR A 119 -0.29 7.08 -8.49
N GLU A 120 -0.90 8.18 -8.95
CA GLU A 120 -1.59 8.30 -10.24
C GLU A 120 -2.64 7.22 -10.50
N ILE A 121 -3.31 6.73 -9.44
CA ILE A 121 -4.30 5.64 -9.54
C ILE A 121 -5.65 6.21 -9.96
N PRO A 122 -6.25 5.75 -11.08
CA PRO A 122 -7.62 6.10 -11.47
C PRO A 122 -8.64 5.62 -10.44
N VAL A 123 -9.68 6.43 -10.18
CA VAL A 123 -10.61 6.21 -9.08
C VAL A 123 -12.06 6.19 -9.56
N PHE A 124 -12.79 5.17 -9.12
CA PHE A 124 -14.25 5.14 -9.08
C PHE A 124 -14.70 5.47 -7.64
N ILE A 125 -15.77 6.20 -7.48
CA ILE A 125 -16.32 6.56 -6.17
C ILE A 125 -17.64 5.83 -5.96
N PHE A 126 -17.80 5.18 -4.80
CA PHE A 126 -19.05 4.58 -4.38
C PHE A 126 -19.55 5.23 -3.09
N VAL A 127 -20.63 5.97 -3.18
CA VAL A 127 -21.28 6.59 -2.01
C VAL A 127 -22.26 5.57 -1.43
N ASN A 128 -21.85 4.99 -0.30
CA ASN A 128 -22.51 3.87 0.35
C ASN A 128 -23.48 4.32 1.44
N LYS A 129 -24.34 3.43 1.91
CA LYS A 129 -25.34 3.64 2.98
C LYS A 129 -26.41 4.67 2.61
N MET A 130 -26.74 4.78 1.35
CA MET A 130 -27.79 5.70 0.89
C MET A 130 -29.18 5.37 1.43
N ASP A 131 -29.40 4.17 1.90
CA ASP A 131 -30.62 3.74 2.58
C ASP A 131 -30.78 4.31 4.01
N MET A 132 -29.71 4.87 4.58
CA MET A 132 -29.68 5.42 5.94
C MET A 132 -29.45 6.93 5.99
N THR A 133 -29.04 7.53 4.87
CA THR A 133 -28.70 8.96 4.82
C THR A 133 -29.95 9.84 4.88
N GLY A 134 -29.82 11.01 5.49
CA GLY A 134 -30.79 12.10 5.41
C GLY A 134 -30.45 13.16 4.35
N TYR A 135 -29.32 12.97 3.63
CA TYR A 135 -28.86 13.88 2.58
C TYR A 135 -29.31 13.39 1.20
N ASP A 136 -29.58 14.32 0.29
CA ASP A 136 -29.81 14.01 -1.10
C ASP A 136 -28.51 13.84 -1.88
N ARG A 137 -28.61 13.36 -3.11
CA ARG A 137 -27.44 13.12 -3.97
C ARG A 137 -26.74 14.41 -4.35
N GLU A 138 -27.47 15.49 -4.59
CA GLU A 138 -26.89 16.77 -5.01
C GLU A 138 -25.99 17.34 -3.92
N TYR A 139 -26.49 17.37 -2.68
CA TYR A 139 -25.68 17.81 -1.52
C TYR A 139 -24.39 16.99 -1.37
N LEU A 140 -24.47 15.65 -1.53
CA LEU A 140 -23.30 14.78 -1.43
C LEU A 140 -22.33 14.99 -2.60
N MET A 141 -22.85 15.22 -3.81
CA MET A 141 -22.00 15.52 -4.97
C MET A 141 -21.26 16.86 -4.80
N ASP A 142 -21.93 17.90 -4.28
CA ASP A 142 -21.30 19.19 -3.99
C ASP A 142 -20.19 19.03 -2.93
N ASN A 143 -20.44 18.25 -1.89
CA ASN A 143 -19.42 17.94 -0.88
C ASN A 143 -18.22 17.20 -1.49
N ILE A 144 -18.45 16.22 -2.35
CA ILE A 144 -17.41 15.44 -3.03
C ILE A 144 -16.60 16.35 -3.97
N ARG A 145 -17.26 17.14 -4.82
CA ARG A 145 -16.59 18.06 -5.73
C ARG A 145 -15.72 19.05 -5.00
N HIS A 146 -16.27 19.71 -3.99
CA HIS A 146 -15.56 20.73 -3.22
C HIS A 146 -14.32 20.20 -2.48
N ARG A 147 -14.39 18.97 -1.97
CA ARG A 147 -13.33 18.39 -1.12
C ARG A 147 -12.34 17.50 -1.86
N LEU A 148 -12.73 16.91 -2.98
CA LEU A 148 -11.86 15.98 -3.74
C LEU A 148 -11.50 16.55 -5.11
N SER A 149 -12.46 16.70 -6.03
CA SER A 149 -12.19 17.23 -7.38
C SER A 149 -13.49 17.60 -8.10
N ASP A 150 -13.45 18.69 -8.88
CA ASP A 150 -14.54 19.09 -9.78
C ASP A 150 -14.82 18.03 -10.87
N GLY A 151 -13.84 17.15 -11.17
CA GLY A 151 -14.00 16.04 -12.10
C GLY A 151 -14.85 14.87 -11.56
N CYS A 152 -15.38 14.95 -10.34
CA CYS A 152 -16.31 13.96 -9.79
C CYS A 152 -17.73 14.17 -10.37
N VAL A 153 -18.26 13.13 -11.02
CA VAL A 153 -19.56 13.19 -11.72
C VAL A 153 -20.45 12.02 -11.31
N ASP A 154 -21.72 12.28 -10.98
CA ASP A 154 -22.74 11.23 -10.81
C ASP A 154 -23.10 10.68 -12.18
N PHE A 155 -22.72 9.41 -12.44
CA PHE A 155 -22.94 8.75 -13.74
C PHE A 155 -24.38 8.28 -13.97
N LEU A 156 -25.22 8.41 -12.96
CA LEU A 156 -26.65 7.98 -13.00
C LEU A 156 -27.62 9.17 -12.97
N CYS A 157 -27.14 10.43 -12.94
CA CYS A 157 -28.03 11.59 -13.05
C CYS A 157 -28.46 11.83 -14.50
N GLU A 158 -29.58 12.57 -14.67
CA GLU A 158 -30.14 12.88 -16.00
C GLU A 158 -29.17 13.68 -16.87
N ASP A 159 -28.40 14.60 -16.25
CA ASP A 159 -27.46 15.50 -16.92
C ASP A 159 -26.01 14.96 -16.92
N ALA A 160 -25.81 13.65 -16.65
CA ALA A 160 -24.48 13.05 -16.59
C ALA A 160 -23.64 13.31 -17.83
N GLY A 161 -24.27 13.26 -19.03
CA GLY A 161 -23.58 13.47 -20.30
C GLY A 161 -22.91 14.84 -20.42
N GLU A 162 -23.58 15.90 -19.97
CA GLU A 162 -23.07 17.26 -19.98
C GLU A 162 -21.93 17.42 -18.98
N HIS A 163 -22.12 16.95 -17.74
CA HIS A 163 -21.09 17.02 -16.70
C HIS A 163 -19.83 16.22 -17.08
N ILE A 164 -19.97 15.07 -17.71
CA ILE A 164 -18.86 14.27 -18.23
C ILE A 164 -18.09 15.05 -19.30
N ALA A 165 -18.80 15.67 -20.24
CA ALA A 165 -18.18 16.46 -21.30
C ALA A 165 -17.38 17.65 -20.76
N MET A 166 -17.84 18.29 -19.70
CA MET A 166 -17.16 19.44 -19.06
C MET A 166 -15.80 19.09 -18.43
N CYS A 167 -15.45 17.82 -18.24
CA CYS A 167 -14.19 17.42 -17.63
C CYS A 167 -12.97 17.49 -18.59
N ASP A 168 -13.19 17.61 -19.90
CA ASP A 168 -12.12 17.74 -20.89
C ASP A 168 -12.57 18.59 -22.08
N GLU A 169 -11.73 19.55 -22.53
CA GLU A 169 -12.07 20.48 -23.61
C GLU A 169 -12.46 19.78 -24.92
N ASN A 170 -11.75 18.72 -25.31
CA ASN A 170 -12.06 17.99 -26.55
C ASN A 170 -13.39 17.21 -26.43
N MET A 171 -13.70 16.71 -25.22
CA MET A 171 -14.97 16.05 -24.96
C MET A 171 -16.12 17.06 -25.03
N LEU A 172 -15.94 18.25 -24.48
CA LEU A 172 -16.94 19.33 -24.51
C LEU A 172 -17.23 19.81 -25.93
N GLU A 173 -16.19 20.08 -26.75
CA GLU A 173 -16.36 20.47 -28.15
C GLU A 173 -17.19 19.42 -28.92
N ARG A 174 -16.85 18.15 -28.76
CA ARG A 174 -17.57 17.08 -29.43
C ARG A 174 -19.01 16.94 -28.95
N PHE A 175 -19.23 17.03 -27.63
CA PHE A 175 -20.56 16.97 -27.04
C PHE A 175 -21.47 18.09 -27.56
N LEU A 176 -20.94 19.30 -27.70
CA LEU A 176 -21.67 20.45 -28.29
C LEU A 176 -22.02 20.23 -29.78
N GLU A 177 -21.21 19.49 -30.52
CA GLU A 177 -21.46 19.16 -31.93
C GLU A 177 -22.41 17.98 -32.12
N THR A 178 -22.29 16.92 -31.29
CA THR A 178 -22.97 15.63 -31.52
C THR A 178 -24.05 15.30 -30.49
N GLY A 179 -24.03 15.94 -29.32
CA GLY A 179 -24.89 15.62 -28.18
C GLY A 179 -24.49 14.34 -27.45
N GLU A 180 -23.35 13.71 -27.79
CA GLU A 180 -22.96 12.43 -27.22
C GLU A 180 -21.48 12.40 -26.81
N ASN A 181 -21.17 11.68 -25.73
CA ASN A 181 -19.80 11.35 -25.31
C ASN A 181 -19.42 9.95 -25.83
N ARG A 182 -18.20 9.79 -26.34
CA ARG A 182 -17.70 8.46 -26.74
C ARG A 182 -17.16 7.70 -25.54
N GLU A 183 -17.44 6.42 -25.46
CA GLU A 183 -16.96 5.54 -24.36
C GLU A 183 -15.43 5.54 -24.25
N ASP A 184 -14.70 5.54 -25.37
CA ASP A 184 -13.24 5.57 -25.39
C ASP A 184 -12.67 6.86 -24.77
N ASP A 185 -13.34 8.00 -25.00
CA ASP A 185 -12.91 9.30 -24.45
C ASP A 185 -13.19 9.35 -22.94
N ILE A 186 -14.33 8.82 -22.50
CA ILE A 186 -14.67 8.67 -21.07
C ILE A 186 -13.62 7.75 -20.39
N ALA A 187 -13.38 6.57 -20.96
CA ALA A 187 -12.42 5.62 -20.42
C ALA A 187 -11.01 6.22 -20.29
N LYS A 188 -10.59 7.00 -21.31
CA LYS A 188 -9.33 7.74 -21.28
C LYS A 188 -9.33 8.81 -20.19
N ALA A 189 -10.38 9.62 -20.08
CA ALA A 189 -10.48 10.66 -19.07
C ALA A 189 -10.43 10.09 -17.64
N VAL A 190 -11.05 8.91 -17.43
CA VAL A 190 -10.96 8.17 -16.15
C VAL A 190 -9.52 7.69 -15.92
N ALA A 191 -8.88 7.07 -16.92
CA ALA A 191 -7.51 6.59 -16.81
C ALA A 191 -6.50 7.73 -16.57
N ASP A 192 -6.72 8.90 -17.19
CA ASP A 192 -5.89 10.11 -17.04
C ASP A 192 -6.24 10.92 -15.78
N ARG A 193 -7.11 10.40 -14.89
CA ARG A 193 -7.56 11.06 -13.64
C ARG A 193 -8.18 12.46 -13.84
N LYS A 194 -8.84 12.70 -14.95
CA LYS A 194 -9.60 13.93 -15.23
C LYS A 194 -11.08 13.78 -14.85
N LEU A 195 -11.58 12.55 -14.88
CA LEU A 195 -12.97 12.20 -14.62
C LEU A 195 -13.03 11.08 -13.59
N PHE A 196 -13.88 11.26 -12.58
CA PHE A 196 -14.06 10.31 -11.48
C PHE A 196 -15.53 9.90 -11.40
N PRO A 197 -15.88 8.69 -11.92
CA PRO A 197 -17.25 8.21 -11.90
C PRO A 197 -17.75 7.98 -10.48
N CYS A 198 -18.89 8.59 -10.12
CA CYS A 198 -19.55 8.45 -8.83
C CYS A 198 -20.81 7.61 -8.98
N TYR A 199 -20.97 6.61 -8.11
CA TYR A 199 -22.13 5.76 -8.01
C TYR A 199 -22.68 5.79 -6.58
N PHE A 200 -24.00 5.69 -6.45
CA PHE A 200 -24.68 5.79 -5.16
C PHE A 200 -25.46 4.52 -4.89
N GLY A 201 -25.43 4.04 -3.63
CA GLY A 201 -26.15 2.83 -3.28
C GLY A 201 -26.04 2.41 -1.83
N SER A 202 -26.42 1.17 -1.58
CA SER A 202 -26.28 0.49 -0.30
C SER A 202 -25.67 -0.90 -0.54
N ALA A 203 -24.40 -1.05 -0.24
CA ALA A 203 -23.71 -2.33 -0.37
C ALA A 203 -24.39 -3.44 0.45
N LEU A 204 -24.90 -3.10 1.64
CA LEU A 204 -25.64 -4.04 2.50
C LEU A 204 -26.93 -4.58 1.84
N LYS A 205 -27.59 -3.76 1.04
CA LYS A 205 -28.80 -4.13 0.30
C LYS A 205 -28.50 -4.60 -1.13
N ASN A 206 -27.23 -4.60 -1.51
CA ASN A 206 -26.76 -4.89 -2.88
C ASN A 206 -27.39 -3.93 -3.92
N ASP A 207 -27.60 -2.68 -3.53
CA ASP A 207 -28.17 -1.61 -4.36
C ASP A 207 -27.03 -0.73 -4.90
N GLY A 208 -27.05 -0.35 -6.20
CA GLY A 208 -26.03 0.44 -6.87
C GLY A 208 -24.71 -0.31 -7.19
N VAL A 209 -24.56 -1.56 -6.74
CA VAL A 209 -23.34 -2.36 -6.93
C VAL A 209 -23.23 -2.89 -8.36
N ALA A 210 -24.35 -3.25 -8.99
CA ALA A 210 -24.36 -3.65 -10.38
C ALA A 210 -23.97 -2.49 -11.30
N GLU A 211 -24.50 -1.32 -11.06
CA GLU A 211 -24.20 -0.10 -11.80
C GLU A 211 -22.71 0.30 -11.69
N LEU A 212 -22.11 0.17 -10.49
CA LEU A 212 -20.67 0.35 -10.32
C LEU A 212 -19.88 -0.66 -11.16
N LEU A 213 -20.24 -1.96 -11.11
CA LEU A 213 -19.55 -3.01 -11.88
C LEU A 213 -19.73 -2.82 -13.40
N ASP A 214 -20.93 -2.42 -13.85
CA ASP A 214 -21.19 -2.10 -15.25
C ASP A 214 -20.33 -0.89 -15.72
N GLY A 215 -20.25 0.16 -14.90
CA GLY A 215 -19.41 1.31 -15.16
C GLY A 215 -17.94 0.95 -15.22
N MET A 216 -17.46 0.12 -14.29
CA MET A 216 -16.09 -0.39 -14.33
C MET A 216 -15.85 -1.23 -15.59
N ASN A 217 -16.73 -2.16 -15.94
CA ASN A 217 -16.58 -2.99 -17.14
C ASN A 217 -16.49 -2.16 -18.41
N ARG A 218 -17.24 -1.07 -18.48
CA ARG A 218 -17.31 -0.16 -19.64
C ARG A 218 -16.09 0.76 -19.73
N TYR A 219 -15.63 1.35 -18.61
CA TYR A 219 -14.66 2.45 -18.63
C TYR A 219 -13.27 2.07 -18.13
N VAL A 220 -13.07 0.88 -17.55
CA VAL A 220 -11.72 0.41 -17.21
C VAL A 220 -10.98 -0.01 -18.46
N THR A 221 -9.78 0.51 -18.63
CA THR A 221 -8.85 0.11 -19.68
C THR A 221 -7.70 -0.70 -19.10
N GLU A 222 -7.25 -1.71 -19.82
CA GLU A 222 -6.11 -2.50 -19.40
C GLU A 222 -4.81 -1.66 -19.57
N PRO A 223 -3.99 -1.50 -18.53
CA PRO A 223 -2.72 -0.80 -18.65
C PRO A 223 -1.81 -1.47 -19.69
N ARG A 224 -1.01 -0.67 -20.36
CA ARG A 224 0.01 -1.21 -21.28
C ARG A 224 1.04 -2.01 -20.49
N ARG A 225 1.27 -3.24 -20.89
CA ARG A 225 2.22 -4.16 -20.26
C ARG A 225 3.29 -4.56 -21.25
N THR A 226 4.48 -4.85 -20.73
CA THR A 226 5.60 -5.34 -21.53
C THR A 226 5.53 -6.86 -21.67
N ASP A 227 6.12 -7.40 -22.76
CA ASP A 227 6.28 -8.85 -22.93
C ASP A 227 7.41 -9.40 -22.04
N GLU A 228 8.32 -8.54 -21.60
CA GLU A 228 9.40 -8.90 -20.68
C GLU A 228 8.86 -9.14 -19.28
N PHE A 229 9.37 -10.19 -18.61
CA PHE A 229 8.95 -10.52 -17.28
C PHE A 229 9.29 -9.41 -16.29
N GLY A 230 8.28 -8.99 -15.54
CA GLY A 230 8.41 -8.05 -14.44
C GLY A 230 7.39 -8.37 -13.36
N ALA A 231 7.77 -8.19 -12.11
CA ALA A 231 6.86 -8.34 -10.97
C ALA A 231 7.16 -7.31 -9.88
N ARG A 232 6.13 -6.88 -9.15
CA ARG A 232 6.23 -6.01 -7.98
C ARG A 232 5.79 -6.74 -6.73
N VAL A 233 6.70 -6.93 -5.77
CA VAL A 233 6.37 -7.47 -4.44
C VAL A 233 5.71 -6.37 -3.61
N PHE A 234 4.50 -6.61 -3.09
CA PHE A 234 3.81 -5.62 -2.26
C PHE A 234 3.63 -6.08 -0.81
N LYS A 235 3.68 -7.39 -0.56
CA LYS A 235 3.46 -7.95 0.77
C LYS A 235 4.30 -9.21 0.99
N ILE A 236 4.84 -9.33 2.18
CA ILE A 236 5.35 -10.59 2.72
C ILE A 236 4.35 -11.06 3.78
N GLY A 237 4.06 -12.34 3.80
CA GLY A 237 3.18 -12.95 4.80
C GLY A 237 3.63 -14.35 5.14
N ARG A 238 2.85 -15.04 5.98
CA ARG A 238 3.06 -16.44 6.32
C ARG A 238 1.74 -17.18 6.27
N ASP A 239 1.77 -18.43 5.83
CA ASP A 239 0.59 -19.29 5.88
C ASP A 239 0.41 -19.91 7.29
N ASP A 240 -0.69 -20.67 7.47
CA ASP A 240 -1.02 -21.33 8.75
C ASP A 240 0.06 -22.32 9.24
N LYS A 241 0.97 -22.73 8.36
CA LYS A 241 2.11 -23.59 8.70
C LYS A 241 3.39 -22.80 9.01
N GLY A 242 3.32 -21.46 8.92
CA GLY A 242 4.45 -20.55 9.11
C GLY A 242 5.37 -20.44 7.89
N GLU A 243 4.99 -21.01 6.72
CA GLU A 243 5.75 -20.87 5.48
C GLU A 243 5.67 -19.44 4.98
N ARG A 244 6.82 -18.87 4.62
CA ARG A 244 6.94 -17.51 4.10
C ARG A 244 6.33 -17.41 2.71
N LEU A 245 5.47 -16.41 2.51
CA LEU A 245 4.78 -16.12 1.26
C LEU A 245 5.21 -14.74 0.74
N THR A 246 5.60 -14.69 -0.52
CA THR A 246 5.87 -13.45 -1.24
C THR A 246 4.70 -13.14 -2.15
N TYR A 247 3.91 -12.11 -1.80
CA TYR A 247 2.81 -11.64 -2.63
C TYR A 247 3.32 -10.63 -3.64
N MET A 248 3.00 -10.86 -4.91
CA MET A 248 3.45 -10.00 -5.99
C MET A 248 2.40 -9.83 -7.08
N LYS A 249 2.41 -8.67 -7.74
CA LYS A 249 1.71 -8.44 -8.99
C LYS A 249 2.67 -8.67 -10.16
N ILE A 250 2.25 -9.40 -11.14
CA ILE A 250 2.99 -9.54 -12.40
C ILE A 250 2.73 -8.29 -13.25
N THR A 251 3.77 -7.51 -13.52
CA THR A 251 3.69 -6.23 -14.24
C THR A 251 3.97 -6.38 -15.73
N GLY A 252 4.69 -7.45 -16.13
CA GLY A 252 5.01 -7.78 -17.51
C GLY A 252 5.25 -9.27 -17.70
N GLY A 253 5.07 -9.77 -18.89
CA GLY A 253 5.32 -11.16 -19.26
C GLY A 253 4.51 -12.20 -18.48
N THR A 254 5.13 -13.29 -18.12
CA THR A 254 4.48 -14.45 -17.46
C THR A 254 5.44 -15.09 -16.46
N LEU A 255 4.99 -15.32 -15.23
CA LEU A 255 5.67 -16.16 -14.25
C LEU A 255 5.22 -17.61 -14.39
N ARG A 256 6.16 -18.54 -14.48
CA ARG A 256 5.88 -19.97 -14.61
C ARG A 256 6.46 -20.77 -13.45
N LEU A 257 5.84 -21.91 -13.19
CA LEU A 257 6.39 -22.90 -12.28
C LEU A 257 7.79 -23.32 -12.74
N LYS A 258 8.74 -23.40 -11.81
CA LYS A 258 10.16 -23.73 -12.01
C LYS A 258 11.01 -22.61 -12.62
N ASP A 259 10.46 -21.44 -12.93
CA ASP A 259 11.27 -20.29 -13.28
C ASP A 259 12.29 -19.99 -12.17
N VAL A 260 13.45 -19.48 -12.58
CA VAL A 260 14.50 -19.02 -11.66
C VAL A 260 14.50 -17.49 -11.71
N LEU A 261 14.21 -16.89 -10.57
CA LEU A 261 14.19 -15.43 -10.40
C LEU A 261 15.56 -14.95 -9.93
N THR A 262 16.08 -13.92 -10.57
CA THR A 262 17.22 -13.15 -10.04
C THR A 262 16.64 -12.11 -9.09
N LEU A 263 17.01 -12.20 -7.82
CA LEU A 263 16.56 -11.30 -6.76
C LEU A 263 17.75 -10.46 -6.30
N THR A 264 17.58 -9.16 -6.26
CA THR A 264 18.57 -8.23 -5.71
C THR A 264 18.18 -7.91 -4.27
N GLY A 265 18.98 -8.35 -3.31
CA GLY A 265 18.75 -8.05 -1.89
C GLY A 265 18.96 -6.56 -1.57
N ARG A 266 18.57 -6.15 -0.35
CA ARG A 266 18.65 -4.73 0.08
C ARG A 266 20.06 -4.14 0.08
N GLN A 267 21.08 -4.98 0.15
CA GLN A 267 22.50 -4.58 0.14
C GLN A 267 23.13 -4.73 -1.26
N GLY A 268 22.32 -5.01 -2.29
CA GLY A 268 22.76 -5.17 -3.67
C GLY A 268 23.31 -6.56 -4.02
N GLU A 269 23.21 -7.53 -3.12
CA GLU A 269 23.57 -8.93 -3.40
C GLU A 269 22.55 -9.57 -4.35
N GLU A 270 23.02 -10.26 -5.37
CA GLU A 270 22.18 -11.02 -6.28
C GLU A 270 22.07 -12.47 -5.87
N THR A 271 20.85 -12.99 -5.82
CA THR A 271 20.57 -14.39 -5.52
C THR A 271 19.63 -14.99 -6.57
N LEU A 272 19.78 -16.28 -6.82
CA LEU A 272 18.92 -17.03 -7.74
C LEU A 272 17.99 -17.92 -6.93
N GLU A 273 16.69 -17.66 -7.03
CA GLU A 273 15.69 -18.44 -6.31
C GLU A 273 14.67 -19.04 -7.28
N LYS A 274 14.29 -20.29 -7.01
CA LYS A 274 13.41 -21.07 -7.88
C LYS A 274 11.96 -21.00 -7.42
N VAL A 275 11.06 -20.75 -8.37
CA VAL A 275 9.60 -20.78 -8.15
C VAL A 275 9.14 -22.23 -8.10
N ASN A 276 8.87 -22.74 -6.89
CA ASN A 276 8.44 -24.12 -6.68
C ASN A 276 6.92 -24.28 -6.67
N GLN A 277 6.18 -23.22 -6.38
CA GLN A 277 4.73 -23.18 -6.34
C GLN A 277 4.24 -21.76 -6.61
N ILE A 278 3.09 -21.65 -7.26
CA ILE A 278 2.38 -20.37 -7.45
C ILE A 278 0.97 -20.53 -6.91
N ARG A 279 0.56 -19.67 -5.99
CA ARG A 279 -0.76 -19.66 -5.35
C ARG A 279 -1.52 -18.39 -5.74
N VAL A 280 -2.75 -18.53 -6.20
CA VAL A 280 -3.68 -17.42 -6.41
C VAL A 280 -4.72 -17.48 -5.31
N TYR A 281 -4.72 -16.48 -4.43
CA TYR A 281 -5.60 -16.44 -3.26
C TYR A 281 -6.96 -15.84 -3.60
N SER A 282 -8.00 -16.37 -2.95
CA SER A 282 -9.33 -15.78 -2.92
C SER A 282 -9.94 -16.03 -1.53
N GLY A 283 -9.91 -15.00 -0.67
CA GLY A 283 -10.19 -15.14 0.76
C GLY A 283 -9.18 -16.06 1.45
N ALA A 284 -9.67 -17.00 2.26
CA ALA A 284 -8.82 -17.98 2.95
C ALA A 284 -8.28 -19.11 2.05
N LYS A 285 -8.83 -19.26 0.85
CA LYS A 285 -8.50 -20.36 -0.07
C LYS A 285 -7.55 -19.87 -1.15
N TYR A 286 -6.79 -20.80 -1.71
CA TYR A 286 -5.97 -20.54 -2.88
C TYR A 286 -6.05 -21.68 -3.88
N ASP A 287 -5.87 -21.33 -5.14
CA ASP A 287 -5.67 -22.28 -6.22
C ASP A 287 -4.19 -22.34 -6.59
N MET A 288 -3.67 -23.55 -6.83
CA MET A 288 -2.33 -23.74 -7.37
C MET A 288 -2.38 -23.68 -8.87
N VAL A 289 -1.52 -22.84 -9.45
CA VAL A 289 -1.47 -22.64 -10.89
C VAL A 289 -0.06 -22.88 -11.44
N ASP A 290 0.05 -23.26 -12.70
CA ASP A 290 1.33 -23.51 -13.36
C ASP A 290 1.97 -22.20 -13.88
N HIS A 291 1.17 -21.18 -14.11
CA HIS A 291 1.64 -19.87 -14.57
C HIS A 291 0.66 -18.76 -14.21
N VAL A 292 1.18 -17.53 -14.16
CA VAL A 292 0.41 -16.29 -13.94
C VAL A 292 0.92 -15.23 -14.91
N THR A 293 0.00 -14.54 -15.59
CA THR A 293 0.30 -13.51 -16.59
C THR A 293 0.27 -12.11 -16.01
N ALA A 294 0.80 -11.15 -16.75
CA ALA A 294 0.77 -9.73 -16.41
C ALA A 294 -0.66 -9.26 -16.06
N GLY A 295 -0.76 -8.46 -14.98
CA GLY A 295 -2.00 -7.93 -14.40
C GLY A 295 -2.65 -8.80 -13.34
N CYS A 296 -2.13 -9.97 -13.08
CA CYS A 296 -2.61 -10.83 -12.01
C CYS A 296 -1.73 -10.71 -10.76
N VAL A 297 -2.32 -11.06 -9.63
CA VAL A 297 -1.68 -11.11 -8.31
C VAL A 297 -1.52 -12.56 -7.89
N CYS A 298 -0.35 -12.90 -7.38
CA CYS A 298 -0.08 -14.25 -6.85
C CYS A 298 0.79 -14.21 -5.61
N ALA A 299 0.86 -15.33 -4.91
CA ALA A 299 1.80 -15.57 -3.83
C ALA A 299 2.73 -16.73 -4.18
N VAL A 300 4.03 -16.53 -3.96
CA VAL A 300 5.06 -17.56 -4.18
C VAL A 300 5.65 -17.93 -2.82
N PRO A 301 5.47 -19.19 -2.37
CA PRO A 301 6.09 -19.67 -1.15
C PRO A 301 7.58 -19.97 -1.34
N GLY A 302 8.34 -19.82 -0.25
CA GLY A 302 9.72 -20.27 -0.16
C GLY A 302 10.77 -19.31 -0.75
N LEU A 303 10.39 -18.16 -1.31
CA LEU A 303 11.36 -17.12 -1.64
C LEU A 303 11.85 -16.43 -0.35
N VAL A 304 13.16 -16.34 -0.16
CA VAL A 304 13.78 -15.87 1.09
C VAL A 304 14.25 -14.42 0.99
N ASN A 305 14.85 -14.04 -0.14
CA ASN A 305 15.49 -12.72 -0.32
C ASN A 305 14.57 -11.68 -0.96
N THR A 306 13.25 -11.81 -0.76
CA THR A 306 12.27 -10.84 -1.23
C THR A 306 11.86 -9.89 -0.11
N TYR A 307 11.45 -8.66 -0.47
CA TYR A 307 10.94 -7.67 0.48
C TYR A 307 9.81 -6.84 -0.14
N GLY A 308 8.99 -6.24 0.69
CA GLY A 308 7.93 -5.35 0.21
C GLY A 308 8.49 -4.21 -0.63
N ARG A 309 7.85 -3.88 -1.75
CA ARG A 309 8.21 -2.90 -2.78
C ARG A 309 9.29 -3.34 -3.77
N GLN A 310 9.91 -4.49 -3.58
CA GLN A 310 10.93 -4.99 -4.50
C GLN A 310 10.38 -5.15 -5.90
N GLY A 311 11.11 -4.64 -6.88
CA GLY A 311 10.93 -4.97 -8.29
C GLY A 311 11.72 -6.22 -8.67
N ILE A 312 11.17 -7.04 -9.54
CA ILE A 312 11.82 -8.26 -10.05
C ILE A 312 11.78 -8.21 -11.57
N GLY A 313 12.86 -8.59 -12.23
CA GLY A 313 12.99 -8.53 -13.68
C GLY A 313 12.96 -7.09 -14.22
N ALA A 314 12.13 -6.82 -15.21
CA ALA A 314 12.02 -5.49 -15.83
C ALA A 314 11.29 -4.46 -14.93
N CYS A 315 10.72 -4.86 -13.79
CA CYS A 315 10.03 -3.95 -12.89
C CYS A 315 11.03 -3.27 -11.95
N PRO A 316 11.07 -1.93 -11.86
CA PRO A 316 11.89 -1.22 -10.87
C PRO A 316 11.32 -1.40 -9.46
N ASP A 317 12.12 -1.08 -8.43
CA ASP A 317 11.63 -1.01 -7.06
C ASP A 317 10.54 0.06 -6.90
N GLY A 318 9.61 -0.19 -5.97
CA GLY A 318 8.57 0.76 -5.62
C GLY A 318 9.07 1.92 -4.76
N GLU A 319 8.30 3.00 -4.73
CA GLU A 319 8.61 4.18 -3.92
C GLU A 319 8.58 3.87 -2.42
N LEU A 320 9.32 4.66 -1.65
CA LEU A 320 9.23 4.63 -0.19
C LEU A 320 7.86 5.15 0.25
N PRO A 321 7.23 4.52 1.24
CA PRO A 321 5.99 5.02 1.79
C PRO A 321 6.15 6.46 2.31
N SER A 322 5.12 7.28 2.10
CA SER A 322 5.07 8.63 2.66
C SER A 322 4.64 8.63 4.13
N LEU A 323 3.89 7.60 4.52
CA LEU A 323 3.46 7.41 5.89
C LEU A 323 4.57 6.73 6.70
N GLU A 324 5.07 7.41 7.73
CA GLU A 324 6.09 6.87 8.63
C GLU A 324 5.56 6.78 10.06
N PRO A 325 5.90 5.70 10.79
CA PRO A 325 5.53 5.58 12.19
C PRO A 325 6.32 6.58 13.06
N VAL A 326 5.60 7.34 13.87
CA VAL A 326 6.18 8.38 14.74
C VAL A 326 6.24 7.98 16.22
N LEU A 327 5.61 6.87 16.59
CA LEU A 327 5.57 6.40 17.97
C LEU A 327 6.54 5.24 18.15
N SER A 328 7.40 5.32 19.17
CA SER A 328 8.34 4.25 19.54
C SER A 328 8.01 3.72 20.93
N TYR A 329 7.89 2.41 21.07
CA TYR A 329 7.58 1.74 22.33
C TYR A 329 8.61 0.69 22.67
N LYS A 330 9.01 0.67 23.97
CA LYS A 330 9.80 -0.43 24.52
C LYS A 330 8.95 -1.68 24.65
N VAL A 331 9.42 -2.80 24.12
CA VAL A 331 8.75 -4.10 24.28
C VAL A 331 9.17 -4.74 25.60
N MET A 332 8.18 -5.07 26.42
CA MET A 332 8.33 -5.77 27.68
C MET A 332 7.88 -7.22 27.48
N TYR A 333 8.73 -8.18 27.80
CA TYR A 333 8.48 -9.61 27.61
C TYR A 333 8.86 -10.41 28.88
N PRO A 334 8.37 -11.66 29.06
CA PRO A 334 8.66 -12.49 30.22
C PRO A 334 10.17 -12.75 30.38
N THR A 335 10.64 -12.83 31.63
CA THR A 335 12.06 -13.00 31.97
C THR A 335 12.65 -14.36 31.62
N ASP A 336 11.82 -15.36 31.34
CA ASP A 336 12.20 -16.69 30.85
C ASP A 336 12.48 -16.75 29.36
N VAL A 337 12.18 -15.69 28.62
CA VAL A 337 12.49 -15.52 27.20
C VAL A 337 13.78 -14.70 27.07
N ASP A 338 14.78 -15.25 26.38
CA ASP A 338 16.00 -14.49 26.14
C ASP A 338 15.79 -13.39 25.06
N ALA A 339 16.59 -12.31 25.16
CA ALA A 339 16.46 -11.14 24.31
C ALA A 339 16.72 -11.45 22.82
N VAL A 340 17.68 -12.32 22.50
CA VAL A 340 18.03 -12.68 21.12
C VAL A 340 16.88 -13.42 20.46
N THR A 341 16.26 -14.35 21.20
CA THR A 341 15.05 -15.05 20.74
C THR A 341 13.91 -14.06 20.50
N MET A 342 13.68 -13.11 21.43
CA MET A 342 12.61 -12.10 21.26
C MET A 342 12.85 -11.20 20.05
N VAL A 343 14.08 -10.70 19.88
CA VAL A 343 14.46 -9.91 18.69
C VAL A 343 14.23 -10.71 17.41
N SER A 344 14.64 -11.98 17.36
CA SER A 344 14.43 -12.85 16.19
C SER A 344 12.95 -13.03 15.85
N LYS A 345 12.07 -13.15 16.86
CA LYS A 345 10.62 -13.26 16.66
C LYS A 345 10.00 -11.95 16.16
N LEU A 346 10.41 -10.82 16.72
CA LEU A 346 9.93 -9.51 16.27
C LEU A 346 10.42 -9.18 14.86
N ARG A 347 11.65 -9.58 14.48
CA ARG A 347 12.14 -9.41 13.11
C ARG A 347 11.37 -10.22 12.09
N GLN A 348 10.80 -11.38 12.46
CA GLN A 348 9.88 -12.09 11.59
C GLN A 348 8.60 -11.29 11.31
N LEU A 349 8.10 -10.53 12.29
CA LEU A 349 6.97 -9.60 12.07
C LEU A 349 7.40 -8.38 11.27
N GLU A 350 8.63 -7.89 11.45
CA GLU A 350 9.22 -6.81 10.66
C GLU A 350 9.37 -7.16 9.17
N GLU A 351 9.59 -8.45 8.82
CA GLU A 351 9.54 -8.87 7.40
C GLU A 351 8.16 -8.61 6.78
N GLU A 352 7.09 -8.82 7.55
CA GLU A 352 5.71 -8.62 7.12
C GLU A 352 5.32 -7.14 7.17
N ASP A 353 5.76 -6.41 8.20
CA ASP A 353 5.61 -4.98 8.36
C ASP A 353 6.95 -4.28 8.61
N PRO A 354 7.68 -3.88 7.57
CA PRO A 354 9.02 -3.27 7.70
C PRO A 354 9.05 -1.97 8.48
N LEU A 355 7.89 -1.31 8.67
CA LEU A 355 7.80 -0.07 9.42
C LEU A 355 7.73 -0.27 10.93
N LEU A 356 7.62 -1.51 11.41
CA LEU A 356 7.85 -1.82 12.83
C LEU A 356 9.26 -1.46 13.30
N GLN A 357 10.24 -1.39 12.39
CA GLN A 357 11.61 -0.96 12.65
C GLN A 357 12.12 -1.44 14.01
N VAL A 358 12.28 -2.76 14.15
CA VAL A 358 12.72 -3.40 15.40
C VAL A 358 14.14 -2.96 15.75
N GLN A 359 14.30 -2.21 16.81
CA GLN A 359 15.57 -1.69 17.30
C GLN A 359 16.01 -2.46 18.55
N TRP A 360 17.20 -3.03 18.49
CA TRP A 360 17.84 -3.70 19.61
C TRP A 360 18.95 -2.83 20.19
N ASN A 361 18.78 -2.36 21.43
CA ASN A 361 19.82 -1.69 22.19
C ASN A 361 20.54 -2.72 23.06
N GLU A 362 21.64 -3.24 22.57
CA GLU A 362 22.42 -4.29 23.25
C GLU A 362 22.95 -3.83 24.60
N ALA A 363 23.42 -2.58 24.69
CA ALA A 363 23.98 -2.02 25.93
C ALA A 363 22.96 -1.91 27.05
N ALA A 364 21.70 -1.62 26.73
CA ALA A 364 20.61 -1.51 27.69
C ALA A 364 19.81 -2.81 27.85
N GLY A 365 19.99 -3.79 26.95
CA GLY A 365 19.17 -4.99 26.88
C GLY A 365 17.71 -4.69 26.53
N GLU A 366 17.44 -3.68 25.73
CA GLU A 366 16.10 -3.18 25.46
C GLU A 366 15.73 -3.30 23.98
N ILE A 367 14.50 -3.71 23.73
CA ILE A 367 13.93 -3.82 22.39
C ILE A 367 12.88 -2.73 22.23
N TYR A 368 12.93 -2.02 21.10
CA TYR A 368 11.95 -1.02 20.72
C TYR A 368 11.32 -1.37 19.38
N ILE A 369 10.05 -1.01 19.21
CA ILE A 369 9.35 -1.07 17.93
C ILE A 369 8.72 0.28 17.63
N LYS A 370 8.56 0.61 16.36
CA LYS A 370 7.80 1.78 15.91
C LYS A 370 6.43 1.38 15.43
N VAL A 371 5.43 2.24 15.68
CA VAL A 371 4.04 2.03 15.28
C VAL A 371 3.37 3.35 14.89
N MET A 372 2.31 3.25 14.10
CA MET A 372 1.47 4.39 13.72
C MET A 372 0.51 4.79 14.84
N GLY A 373 -0.01 3.81 15.61
CA GLY A 373 -0.99 4.07 16.63
C GLY A 373 -1.17 2.92 17.64
N GLN A 374 -2.11 3.12 18.55
CA GLN A 374 -2.31 2.20 19.67
C GLN A 374 -2.93 0.86 19.25
N VAL A 375 -3.82 0.87 18.24
CA VAL A 375 -4.46 -0.38 17.78
C VAL A 375 -3.41 -1.32 17.19
N GLN A 376 -2.41 -0.78 16.47
CA GLN A 376 -1.30 -1.58 15.94
C GLN A 376 -0.50 -2.28 17.04
N LEU A 377 -0.28 -1.63 18.21
CA LEU A 377 0.39 -2.26 19.36
C LEU A 377 -0.35 -3.50 19.88
N GLU A 378 -1.67 -3.38 20.01
CA GLU A 378 -2.50 -4.50 20.47
C GLU A 378 -2.48 -5.66 19.47
N VAL A 379 -2.52 -5.35 18.16
CA VAL A 379 -2.43 -6.35 17.09
C VAL A 379 -1.08 -7.06 17.13
N VAL A 380 0.02 -6.32 17.26
CA VAL A 380 1.37 -6.91 17.34
C VAL A 380 1.50 -7.78 18.59
N ALA A 381 0.99 -7.35 19.75
CA ALA A 381 1.01 -8.16 20.96
C ALA A 381 0.23 -9.47 20.81
N GLN A 382 -0.92 -9.42 20.16
CA GLN A 382 -1.73 -10.62 19.89
C GLN A 382 -1.03 -11.54 18.88
N MET A 383 -0.44 -10.99 17.80
CA MET A 383 0.33 -11.79 16.84
C MET A 383 1.50 -12.53 17.49
N VAL A 384 2.23 -11.87 18.41
CA VAL A 384 3.34 -12.48 19.15
C VAL A 384 2.82 -13.61 20.06
N ARG A 385 1.67 -13.41 20.71
CA ARG A 385 1.03 -14.42 21.55
C ARG A 385 0.58 -15.63 20.72
N ASP A 386 -0.12 -15.40 19.62
CA ASP A 386 -0.74 -16.47 18.82
C ASP A 386 0.32 -17.30 18.08
N ARG A 387 1.36 -16.65 17.54
CA ARG A 387 2.41 -17.32 16.75
C ARG A 387 3.51 -17.95 17.61
N PHE A 388 3.87 -17.29 18.70
CA PHE A 388 5.06 -17.69 19.47
C PHE A 388 4.75 -18.09 20.90
N GLY A 389 3.49 -17.95 21.37
CA GLY A 389 3.09 -18.25 22.74
C GLY A 389 3.65 -17.28 23.80
N ILE A 390 4.19 -16.12 23.37
CA ILE A 390 4.84 -15.14 24.25
C ILE A 390 3.88 -13.97 24.48
N ALA A 391 3.60 -13.68 25.76
CA ALA A 391 2.81 -12.49 26.12
C ALA A 391 3.75 -11.28 26.25
N ILE A 392 3.55 -10.26 25.44
CA ILE A 392 4.30 -9.00 25.52
C ILE A 392 3.39 -7.87 26.00
N THR A 393 4.01 -6.86 26.60
CA THR A 393 3.41 -5.58 26.96
C THR A 393 4.33 -4.44 26.54
N TYR A 394 3.90 -3.22 26.69
CA TYR A 394 4.68 -2.07 26.24
C TYR A 394 4.95 -1.10 27.38
N GLY A 395 6.13 -0.51 27.38
CA GLY A 395 6.51 0.60 28.26
C GLY A 395 5.87 1.92 27.81
N GLN A 396 6.31 3.03 28.39
CA GLN A 396 5.87 4.35 27.92
C GLN A 396 6.29 4.59 26.48
N GLY A 397 5.34 5.06 25.68
CA GLY A 397 5.60 5.50 24.31
C GLY A 397 6.43 6.78 24.28
N ARG A 398 7.28 6.86 23.28
CA ARG A 398 8.08 8.07 22.98
C ARG A 398 7.79 8.48 21.55
N ILE A 399 7.70 9.80 21.33
CA ILE A 399 7.63 10.35 19.96
C ILE A 399 9.05 10.35 19.39
N THR A 400 9.23 9.80 18.23
CA THR A 400 10.51 9.88 17.50
C THR A 400 10.54 11.21 16.75
N TYR A 401 11.32 12.14 17.25
CA TYR A 401 11.55 13.42 16.59
C TYR A 401 12.62 13.27 15.52
N LYS A 402 12.48 14.03 14.43
CA LYS A 402 13.52 14.26 13.43
C LYS A 402 14.08 15.65 13.64
N GLU A 403 15.38 15.81 13.52
CA GLU A 403 16.06 17.09 13.67
C GLU A 403 16.57 17.59 12.32
N THR A 404 16.60 18.89 12.16
CA THR A 404 17.27 19.56 11.05
C THR A 404 18.12 20.70 11.57
N ILE A 405 19.02 21.22 10.74
CA ILE A 405 19.84 22.38 11.06
C ILE A 405 19.19 23.66 10.53
N ALA A 406 19.35 24.75 11.24
CA ALA A 406 18.78 26.06 10.88
C ALA A 406 19.64 26.84 9.87
N ALA A 407 20.90 26.54 9.76
CA ALA A 407 21.85 27.22 8.88
C ALA A 407 23.00 26.28 8.48
N PRO A 408 23.66 26.53 7.37
CA PRO A 408 24.85 25.75 6.97
C PRO A 408 25.90 25.70 8.08
N VAL A 409 26.45 24.51 8.33
CA VAL A 409 27.48 24.28 9.33
C VAL A 409 28.53 23.31 8.80
N MET A 410 29.78 23.55 9.13
CA MET A 410 30.89 22.66 8.77
C MET A 410 31.32 21.81 9.97
N GLY A 411 31.33 20.49 9.74
CA GLY A 411 31.92 19.52 10.67
C GLY A 411 33.24 18.99 10.13
N VAL A 412 34.21 18.81 11.02
CA VAL A 412 35.54 18.27 10.65
C VAL A 412 35.83 17.03 11.48
N GLY A 413 36.09 15.92 10.79
CA GLY A 413 36.59 14.69 11.39
C GLY A 413 38.05 14.46 11.06
N HIS A 414 38.86 14.17 12.07
CA HIS A 414 40.26 13.89 11.93
C HIS A 414 40.61 12.57 12.62
N PHE A 415 41.40 11.74 11.95
CA PHE A 415 41.83 10.45 12.48
C PHE A 415 43.28 10.15 12.08
N GLU A 416 44.17 10.00 13.05
CA GLU A 416 45.60 9.77 12.82
C GLU A 416 46.16 8.61 13.68
N PRO A 417 45.81 7.34 13.39
CA PRO A 417 46.42 6.20 14.04
C PRO A 417 47.65 5.71 13.28
N LEU A 418 48.71 5.37 13.98
CA LEU A 418 49.86 4.56 13.49
C LEU A 418 50.38 4.94 12.08
N ARG A 419 50.57 6.22 11.78
CA ARG A 419 51.05 6.78 10.48
C ARG A 419 50.01 6.81 9.35
N HIS A 420 48.74 6.57 9.64
CA HIS A 420 47.65 6.82 8.68
C HIS A 420 46.98 8.13 9.04
N TYR A 421 46.78 9.00 8.06
CA TYR A 421 46.11 10.28 8.24
C TYR A 421 44.87 10.33 7.39
N ALA A 422 43.74 10.67 7.98
CA ALA A 422 42.52 10.97 7.28
C ALA A 422 41.82 12.18 7.90
N GLU A 423 41.45 13.14 7.08
CA GLU A 423 40.67 14.29 7.47
C GLU A 423 39.50 14.49 6.49
N VAL A 424 38.28 14.62 7.03
CA VAL A 424 37.06 14.80 6.25
C VAL A 424 36.34 16.05 6.75
N HIS A 425 36.04 16.95 5.84
CA HIS A 425 35.22 18.14 6.06
C HIS A 425 33.82 17.88 5.47
N LEU A 426 32.79 17.95 6.29
CA LEU A 426 31.40 17.82 5.88
C LEU A 426 30.72 19.17 5.99
N LEU A 427 30.27 19.72 4.88
CA LEU A 427 29.37 20.86 4.86
C LEU A 427 27.95 20.34 4.94
N LEU A 428 27.26 20.65 6.04
CA LEU A 428 25.85 20.32 6.22
C LEU A 428 25.01 21.54 5.86
N GLU A 429 24.06 21.38 4.95
CA GLU A 429 23.19 22.45 4.49
C GLU A 429 21.73 22.08 4.79
N PRO A 430 20.91 23.03 5.29
CA PRO A 430 19.51 22.76 5.52
C PRO A 430 18.77 22.59 4.19
N MET A 431 17.86 21.61 4.14
CA MET A 431 16.96 21.37 3.03
C MET A 431 15.50 21.54 3.49
N GLU A 432 14.57 21.45 2.57
CA GLU A 432 13.13 21.48 2.90
C GLU A 432 12.76 20.33 3.85
N ASN A 433 11.84 20.60 4.78
CA ASN A 433 11.38 19.59 5.72
C ASN A 433 10.77 18.40 4.98
N GLY A 434 11.25 17.20 5.30
CA GLY A 434 10.78 15.96 4.68
C GLY A 434 11.56 15.51 3.44
N SER A 435 12.52 16.29 2.93
CA SER A 435 13.34 15.90 1.76
C SER A 435 14.35 14.78 2.03
N GLY A 436 14.49 14.35 3.30
CA GLY A 436 15.48 13.33 3.68
C GLY A 436 16.91 13.86 3.71
N MET A 437 17.89 12.98 3.52
CA MET A 437 19.32 13.33 3.43
C MET A 437 19.83 13.10 2.02
N CYS A 438 20.53 14.09 1.49
CA CYS A 438 21.23 14.02 0.21
C CYS A 438 22.73 14.12 0.45
N PHE A 439 23.52 13.32 -0.25
CA PHE A 439 24.98 13.26 -0.11
C PHE A 439 25.65 13.53 -1.45
N ASP A 440 26.58 14.48 -1.47
CA ASP A 440 27.36 14.82 -2.65
C ASP A 440 28.79 15.15 -2.28
N SER A 441 29.70 15.26 -3.26
CA SER A 441 31.10 15.64 -3.07
C SER A 441 31.45 16.80 -4.00
N ILE A 442 31.94 17.87 -3.40
CA ILE A 442 32.53 19.03 -4.10
C ILE A 442 34.07 18.94 -4.16
N CYS A 443 34.64 17.83 -3.70
CA CYS A 443 36.10 17.63 -3.70
C CYS A 443 36.58 17.38 -5.14
N SER A 444 37.64 18.11 -5.55
CA SER A 444 38.29 17.88 -6.86
C SER A 444 38.94 16.50 -6.92
N GLU A 445 38.88 15.86 -8.10
CA GLU A 445 39.57 14.59 -8.38
C GLU A 445 41.10 14.73 -8.28
N ASP A 446 41.64 15.94 -8.44
CA ASP A 446 43.08 16.24 -8.24
C ASP A 446 43.50 16.18 -6.77
N VAL A 447 42.55 16.37 -5.84
CA VAL A 447 42.80 16.32 -4.38
C VAL A 447 42.55 14.93 -3.85
N LEU A 448 41.45 14.29 -4.29
CA LEU A 448 41.07 12.94 -3.87
C LEU A 448 40.46 12.17 -5.03
N ASP A 449 41.01 11.00 -5.36
CA ASP A 449 40.52 10.13 -6.41
C ASP A 449 39.03 9.78 -6.21
N LYS A 450 38.32 9.70 -7.32
CA LYS A 450 36.85 9.48 -7.36
C LYS A 450 36.38 8.21 -6.64
N ASN A 451 37.19 7.16 -6.60
CA ASN A 451 36.87 5.93 -5.91
C ASN A 451 36.85 6.14 -4.38
N TRP A 452 37.76 6.92 -3.85
CA TRP A 452 37.77 7.28 -2.43
C TRP A 452 36.61 8.20 -2.07
N GLN A 453 36.26 9.16 -2.95
CA GLN A 453 35.10 10.01 -2.72
C GLN A 453 33.81 9.15 -2.66
N ARG A 454 33.64 8.22 -3.60
CA ARG A 454 32.50 7.28 -3.58
C ARG A 454 32.45 6.43 -2.31
N LEU A 455 33.60 5.92 -1.87
CA LEU A 455 33.69 5.12 -0.64
C LEU A 455 33.24 5.91 0.58
N ILE A 456 33.66 7.19 0.70
CA ILE A 456 33.22 8.08 1.78
C ILE A 456 31.70 8.29 1.73
N LEU A 457 31.16 8.60 0.56
CA LEU A 457 29.72 8.80 0.38
C LEU A 457 28.93 7.53 0.74
N THR A 458 29.41 6.34 0.33
CA THR A 458 28.81 5.06 0.68
C THR A 458 28.75 4.88 2.20
N HIS A 459 29.86 5.11 2.90
CA HIS A 459 29.90 4.98 4.36
C HIS A 459 29.03 6.01 5.10
N LEU A 460 28.82 7.19 4.53
CA LEU A 460 27.87 8.16 5.07
C LEU A 460 26.43 7.69 4.89
N GLN A 461 26.10 7.00 3.79
CA GLN A 461 24.75 6.47 3.51
C GLN A 461 24.40 5.21 4.31
N GLU A 462 25.42 4.44 4.76
CA GLU A 462 25.22 3.19 5.50
C GLU A 462 24.74 3.37 6.94
N ARG A 463 24.75 4.59 7.48
CA ARG A 463 24.43 4.86 8.89
C ARG A 463 23.25 5.79 9.05
N GLU A 464 22.39 5.44 10.00
CA GLU A 464 21.44 6.40 10.55
C GLU A 464 22.15 7.32 11.55
N PHE A 465 22.05 8.62 11.33
CA PHE A 465 22.62 9.61 12.22
C PHE A 465 21.61 10.04 13.27
N ARG A 466 22.02 10.02 14.53
CA ARG A 466 21.18 10.49 15.62
C ARG A 466 21.31 11.98 15.79
N GLY A 467 20.18 12.64 16.03
CA GLY A 467 20.16 14.06 16.38
C GLY A 467 20.83 14.34 17.73
N VAL A 468 21.27 15.57 17.92
CA VAL A 468 21.97 16.01 19.14
C VAL A 468 21.00 16.31 20.28
N LEU A 469 19.76 16.73 19.95
CA LEU A 469 18.78 17.21 20.93
C LEU A 469 17.82 16.08 21.40
N THR A 470 17.40 15.24 20.49
CA THR A 470 16.33 14.26 20.75
C THR A 470 16.73 12.80 20.50
N GLY A 471 17.88 12.56 19.93
CA GLY A 471 18.49 11.22 19.75
C GLY A 471 18.31 10.62 18.38
#